data_1a1375723e01ce59dfa716247c5dcbea
#
_entry.id   1a1375723e01ce59dfa716247c5dcbea
#
_cell.length_a   1.000
_cell.length_b   1.000
_cell.length_c   1.000
_cell.angle_alpha   90.00
_cell.angle_beta   90.00
_cell.angle_gamma   90.00
#
_symmetry.space_group_name_H-M   'P 1'
#
loop_
_entity.id
_entity.type
_entity.pdbx_description
1 polymer ?
#
loop_
_entity_poly.entity_id
_entity_poly.type
_entity_poly.pdbx_seq_one_letter_code
_entity_poly.pdbx_strand_id
1 'polypeptide(L)'
;PFSRFDSSYPEDLWDWMDNLRNKGIDSIAILHNSNGSNGNAFPNTYTDGRPIDQDYSSQRMRNEPIIEIAQQKGQSETHPKLSPNDPWASYAILNTRKGNIQLYSSPSGSYAREALQKGLALKKENRGNPYKFGFIGSSDVHNAAPSFEENNNTGATPLQNNNIAFRSSVPIDTEVARQLDEDTVFLEDERYFLSKRNAQMSSSALAAVWAEANTREHIFEGMK
;
A
#
# COMPACT_ATOMS: atom_id res chain seq x y z
N PRO A 1 -14.59 -18.93 -3.10
CA PRO A 1 -13.81 -17.67 -3.13
C PRO A 1 -12.47 -17.92 -3.81
N PHE A 2 -12.01 -16.97 -4.63
CA PHE A 2 -10.70 -17.02 -5.28
C PHE A 2 -9.62 -16.56 -4.29
N SER A 3 -8.46 -17.19 -4.33
CA SER A 3 -7.33 -16.89 -3.45
C SER A 3 -5.98 -17.13 -4.14
N ARG A 4 -4.89 -16.75 -3.49
CA ARG A 4 -3.54 -17.04 -3.97
C ARG A 4 -3.21 -18.54 -4.12
N PHE A 5 -4.03 -19.41 -3.57
CA PHE A 5 -3.88 -20.86 -3.75
C PHE A 5 -4.49 -21.34 -5.06
N ASP A 6 -5.41 -20.55 -5.66
CA ASP A 6 -5.99 -20.83 -6.97
C ASP A 6 -5.06 -20.31 -8.07
N SER A 7 -4.55 -19.08 -7.94
CA SER A 7 -3.53 -18.50 -8.81
C SER A 7 -2.77 -17.37 -8.11
N SER A 8 -1.53 -17.13 -8.52
CA SER A 8 -0.74 -15.96 -8.15
C SER A 8 -0.79 -14.82 -9.18
N TYR A 9 -1.53 -15.00 -10.27
CA TYR A 9 -1.64 -14.04 -11.36
C TYR A 9 -2.85 -13.12 -11.14
N PRO A 10 -2.68 -11.80 -11.19
CA PRO A 10 -3.78 -10.86 -11.01
C PRO A 10 -4.83 -10.97 -12.13
N GLU A 11 -4.42 -11.33 -13.34
CA GLU A 11 -5.31 -11.53 -14.47
C GLU A 11 -6.35 -12.62 -14.19
N ASP A 12 -5.96 -13.72 -13.56
CA ASP A 12 -6.88 -14.80 -13.20
C ASP A 12 -7.89 -14.36 -12.12
N LEU A 13 -7.47 -13.49 -11.19
CA LEU A 13 -8.39 -12.87 -10.25
C LEU A 13 -9.41 -11.98 -10.96
N TRP A 14 -8.97 -11.17 -11.92
CA TRP A 14 -9.88 -10.31 -12.69
C TRP A 14 -10.84 -11.12 -13.56
N ASP A 15 -10.40 -12.21 -14.14
CA ASP A 15 -11.27 -13.15 -14.88
C ASP A 15 -12.34 -13.74 -13.97
N TRP A 16 -11.96 -14.16 -12.76
CA TRP A 16 -12.91 -14.64 -11.77
C TRP A 16 -13.91 -13.55 -11.35
N MET A 17 -13.46 -12.31 -11.12
CA MET A 17 -14.33 -11.18 -10.79
C MET A 17 -15.28 -10.82 -11.94
N ASP A 18 -14.81 -10.84 -13.20
CA ASP A 18 -15.63 -10.60 -14.38
C ASP A 18 -16.69 -11.70 -14.54
N ASN A 19 -16.35 -12.97 -14.27
CA ASN A 19 -17.30 -14.07 -14.25
C ASN A 19 -18.37 -13.92 -13.15
N LEU A 20 -18.05 -13.35 -12.01
CA LEU A 20 -19.04 -13.00 -10.96
C LEU A 20 -19.94 -11.85 -11.42
N ARG A 21 -19.39 -10.83 -12.04
CA ARG A 21 -20.13 -9.69 -12.58
C ARG A 21 -21.15 -10.11 -13.63
N ASN A 22 -20.80 -11.07 -14.49
CA ASN A 22 -21.71 -11.68 -15.46
C ASN A 22 -22.88 -12.44 -14.79
N LYS A 23 -22.77 -12.77 -13.52
CA LYS A 23 -23.84 -13.39 -12.69
C LYS A 23 -24.57 -12.35 -11.83
N GLY A 24 -24.32 -11.06 -12.02
CA GLY A 24 -24.95 -9.98 -11.27
C GLY A 24 -24.29 -9.72 -9.90
N ILE A 25 -23.09 -10.26 -9.64
CA ILE A 25 -22.33 -10.04 -8.40
C ILE A 25 -21.17 -9.10 -8.72
N ASP A 26 -21.29 -7.84 -8.35
CA ASP A 26 -20.24 -6.85 -8.56
C ASP A 26 -19.24 -6.83 -7.40
N SER A 27 -17.98 -6.54 -7.73
CA SER A 27 -16.88 -6.49 -6.78
C SER A 27 -15.76 -5.58 -7.28
N ILE A 28 -14.96 -5.07 -6.36
CA ILE A 28 -13.71 -4.36 -6.63
C ILE A 28 -12.59 -4.99 -5.82
N ALA A 29 -11.40 -5.03 -6.38
CA ALA A 29 -10.18 -5.35 -5.67
C ALA A 29 -9.42 -4.05 -5.34
N ILE A 30 -8.79 -4.01 -4.19
CA ILE A 30 -7.99 -2.87 -3.74
C ILE A 30 -6.56 -3.34 -3.56
N LEU A 31 -5.69 -2.92 -4.46
CA LEU A 31 -4.27 -3.21 -4.35
C LEU A 31 -3.69 -2.51 -3.12
N HIS A 32 -3.05 -3.26 -2.24
CA HIS A 32 -2.43 -2.73 -1.02
C HIS A 32 -0.95 -3.12 -0.91
N ASN A 33 -0.17 -2.38 -0.11
CA ASN A 33 1.27 -2.59 0.10
C ASN A 33 2.08 -2.63 -1.21
N SER A 34 1.76 -1.79 -2.17
CA SER A 34 2.50 -1.78 -3.45
C SER A 34 3.98 -1.47 -3.26
N ASN A 35 4.34 -0.63 -2.27
CA ASN A 35 5.72 -0.35 -1.87
C ASN A 35 6.55 -1.61 -1.56
N GLY A 36 5.93 -2.63 -0.99
CA GLY A 36 6.55 -3.93 -0.68
C GLY A 36 6.47 -4.98 -1.79
N SER A 37 5.95 -4.64 -2.96
CA SER A 37 5.66 -5.59 -4.06
C SER A 37 6.88 -6.04 -4.86
N ASN A 38 8.04 -5.42 -4.67
CA ASN A 38 9.24 -5.67 -5.47
C ASN A 38 9.03 -5.45 -6.98
N GLY A 39 8.26 -4.42 -7.36
CA GLY A 39 7.98 -4.08 -8.75
C GLY A 39 6.76 -4.77 -9.37
N ASN A 40 6.13 -5.71 -8.65
CA ASN A 40 5.03 -6.50 -9.20
C ASN A 40 3.68 -5.80 -9.14
N ALA A 41 3.55 -4.70 -8.39
CA ALA A 41 2.29 -3.96 -8.28
C ALA A 41 1.90 -3.26 -9.59
N PHE A 42 2.89 -2.67 -10.26
CA PHE A 42 2.69 -1.89 -11.48
C PHE A 42 3.62 -2.35 -12.60
N PRO A 43 3.40 -3.56 -13.14
CA PRO A 43 4.27 -4.17 -14.15
C PRO A 43 4.19 -3.43 -15.51
N ASN A 44 5.13 -3.74 -16.40
CA ASN A 44 5.13 -3.26 -17.79
C ASN A 44 4.55 -4.29 -18.77
N THR A 45 4.29 -5.50 -18.30
CA THR A 45 3.82 -6.64 -19.08
C THR A 45 2.72 -7.37 -18.33
N TYR A 46 1.97 -8.20 -19.02
CA TYR A 46 1.21 -9.29 -18.41
C TYR A 46 2.13 -10.21 -17.60
N THR A 47 1.57 -11.04 -16.75
CA THR A 47 2.33 -12.03 -15.97
C THR A 47 3.06 -13.04 -16.86
N ASP A 48 2.53 -13.34 -18.04
CA ASP A 48 3.16 -14.22 -19.05
C ASP A 48 4.23 -13.53 -19.91
N GLY A 49 4.53 -12.26 -19.66
CA GLY A 49 5.55 -11.47 -20.36
C GLY A 49 5.06 -10.74 -21.60
N ARG A 50 3.81 -10.93 -22.05
CA ARG A 50 3.25 -10.14 -23.17
C ARG A 50 3.18 -8.65 -22.81
N PRO A 51 3.36 -7.75 -23.77
CA PRO A 51 3.16 -6.32 -23.55
C PRO A 51 1.73 -6.01 -23.11
N ILE A 52 1.55 -5.10 -22.14
CA ILE A 52 0.24 -4.56 -21.77
C ILE A 52 -0.42 -3.96 -23.01
N ASP A 53 -1.70 -4.22 -23.18
CA ASP A 53 -2.56 -3.72 -24.24
C ASP A 53 -3.84 -3.06 -23.71
N GLN A 54 -4.76 -2.71 -24.61
CA GLN A 54 -6.02 -2.08 -24.25
C GLN A 54 -6.92 -3.02 -23.42
N ASP A 55 -6.88 -4.32 -23.67
CA ASP A 55 -7.72 -5.29 -22.98
C ASP A 55 -7.26 -5.43 -21.51
N TYR A 56 -5.95 -5.61 -21.28
CA TYR A 56 -5.38 -5.57 -19.93
C TYR A 56 -5.76 -4.29 -19.19
N SER A 57 -5.58 -3.14 -19.86
CA SER A 57 -5.85 -1.85 -19.25
C SER A 57 -7.31 -1.70 -18.85
N SER A 58 -8.23 -2.12 -19.69
CA SER A 58 -9.66 -2.06 -19.43
C SER A 58 -10.10 -3.04 -18.35
N GLN A 59 -9.57 -4.26 -18.36
CA GLN A 59 -9.88 -5.27 -17.37
C GLN A 59 -9.36 -4.87 -15.98
N ARG A 60 -8.11 -4.41 -15.91
CA ARG A 60 -7.54 -3.94 -14.65
C ARG A 60 -8.34 -2.80 -14.05
N MET A 61 -8.62 -1.76 -14.83
CA MET A 61 -9.35 -0.59 -14.34
C MET A 61 -10.79 -0.90 -13.91
N ARG A 62 -11.42 -1.89 -14.51
CA ARG A 62 -12.75 -2.36 -14.10
C ARG A 62 -12.72 -3.11 -12.77
N ASN A 63 -11.63 -3.82 -12.46
CA ASN A 63 -11.50 -4.69 -11.30
C ASN A 63 -10.68 -4.06 -10.15
N GLU A 64 -9.68 -3.21 -10.47
CA GLU A 64 -8.84 -2.49 -9.52
C GLU A 64 -8.92 -0.96 -9.73
N PRO A 65 -10.09 -0.34 -9.51
CA PRO A 65 -10.27 1.10 -9.75
C PRO A 65 -9.57 1.97 -8.71
N ILE A 66 -9.20 1.42 -7.56
CA ILE A 66 -8.55 2.13 -6.44
C ILE A 66 -7.36 1.35 -5.90
N ILE A 67 -6.41 2.08 -5.33
CA ILE A 67 -5.26 1.50 -4.63
C ILE A 67 -5.11 2.13 -3.25
N GLU A 68 -4.49 1.39 -2.33
CA GLU A 68 -4.05 1.91 -1.05
C GLU A 68 -2.76 2.70 -1.21
N ILE A 69 -2.79 4.00 -0.87
CA ILE A 69 -1.63 4.89 -1.00
C ILE A 69 -0.74 4.91 0.24
N ALA A 70 -1.30 4.64 1.40
CA ALA A 70 -0.57 4.60 2.66
C ALA A 70 -1.30 3.77 3.71
N GLN A 71 -0.54 3.14 4.57
CA GLN A 71 -0.97 2.45 5.77
C GLN A 71 0.21 2.38 6.75
N GLN A 72 0.08 1.74 7.91
CA GLN A 72 1.16 1.65 8.91
C GLN A 72 2.48 1.06 8.37
N LYS A 73 2.45 0.25 7.31
CA LYS A 73 3.66 -0.28 6.65
C LYS A 73 4.26 0.69 5.63
N GLY A 74 4.02 1.98 5.82
CA GLY A 74 4.58 3.04 5.00
C GLY A 74 3.68 3.49 3.86
N GLN A 75 4.17 4.49 3.14
CA GLN A 75 3.49 5.05 1.99
C GLN A 75 3.89 4.35 0.69
N SER A 76 3.00 4.36 -0.27
CA SER A 76 3.16 3.81 -1.62
C SER A 76 3.09 4.90 -2.70
N GLU A 77 3.20 6.18 -2.33
CA GLU A 77 3.11 7.31 -3.26
C GLU A 77 4.35 7.38 -4.15
N THR A 78 5.52 7.55 -3.55
CA THR A 78 6.80 7.65 -4.27
C THR A 78 7.98 7.20 -3.41
N HIS A 79 9.16 7.16 -4.02
CA HIS A 79 10.41 6.78 -3.37
C HIS A 79 11.53 7.76 -3.80
N PRO A 80 12.53 8.09 -2.96
CA PRO A 80 13.62 9.01 -3.32
C PRO A 80 14.35 8.65 -4.62
N LYS A 81 14.50 7.36 -4.92
CA LYS A 81 15.11 6.91 -6.18
C LYS A 81 14.26 7.20 -7.42
N LEU A 82 12.94 7.38 -7.26
CA LEU A 82 12.00 7.70 -8.35
C LEU A 82 11.68 9.20 -8.42
N SER A 83 11.85 9.91 -7.32
CA SER A 83 11.59 11.34 -7.18
C SER A 83 12.73 12.03 -6.42
N PRO A 84 13.94 12.11 -6.99
CA PRO A 84 15.13 12.60 -6.28
C PRO A 84 15.08 14.09 -5.92
N ASN A 85 14.22 14.85 -6.56
CA ASN A 85 14.05 16.29 -6.31
C ASN A 85 12.89 16.61 -5.36
N ASP A 86 12.20 15.60 -4.84
CA ASP A 86 11.11 15.76 -3.89
C ASP A 86 11.65 15.56 -2.45
N PRO A 87 11.70 16.62 -1.64
CA PRO A 87 12.24 16.53 -0.27
C PRO A 87 11.39 15.63 0.64
N TRP A 88 10.12 15.37 0.29
CA TRP A 88 9.20 14.53 1.06
C TRP A 88 9.18 13.07 0.60
N ALA A 89 9.88 12.73 -0.48
CA ALA A 89 9.87 11.38 -1.04
C ALA A 89 10.39 10.31 -0.07
N SER A 90 11.17 10.71 0.95
CA SER A 90 11.70 9.80 1.98
C SER A 90 10.75 9.57 3.17
N TYR A 91 9.64 10.30 3.23
CA TYR A 91 8.71 10.18 4.36
C TYR A 91 8.02 8.82 4.39
N ALA A 92 7.96 8.19 5.55
CA ALA A 92 7.29 6.91 5.82
C ALA A 92 7.62 5.78 4.82
N ILE A 93 8.87 5.65 4.41
CA ILE A 93 9.33 4.59 3.52
C ILE A 93 9.53 3.29 4.29
N LEU A 94 8.88 2.21 3.83
CA LEU A 94 9.19 0.83 4.21
C LEU A 94 9.87 0.13 3.02
N ASN A 95 11.18 -0.07 3.10
CA ASN A 95 12.00 -0.56 1.99
C ASN A 95 12.01 -2.08 1.82
N THR A 96 11.25 -2.81 2.61
CA THR A 96 11.31 -4.28 2.64
C THR A 96 10.21 -4.93 1.84
N ARG A 97 10.46 -6.14 1.33
CA ARG A 97 9.47 -6.92 0.59
C ARG A 97 8.37 -7.42 1.52
N LYS A 98 7.14 -7.37 1.04
CA LYS A 98 6.03 -8.07 1.68
C LYS A 98 6.31 -9.57 1.71
N GLY A 99 6.18 -10.17 2.88
CA GLY A 99 6.43 -11.61 3.09
C GLY A 99 7.90 -12.00 3.29
N ASN A 100 8.85 -11.13 2.99
CA ASN A 100 10.26 -11.33 3.34
C ASN A 100 10.95 -10.00 3.69
N ILE A 101 10.88 -9.65 4.94
CA ILE A 101 11.37 -8.38 5.48
C ILE A 101 12.90 -8.24 5.51
N GLN A 102 13.64 -9.31 5.23
CA GLN A 102 15.10 -9.28 5.12
C GLN A 102 15.57 -8.82 3.74
N LEU A 103 14.66 -8.80 2.76
CA LEU A 103 14.97 -8.38 1.40
C LEU A 103 14.41 -6.98 1.12
N TYR A 104 15.18 -6.19 0.39
CA TYR A 104 14.72 -4.90 -0.12
C TYR A 104 13.71 -5.08 -1.25
N SER A 105 12.69 -4.22 -1.27
CA SER A 105 11.75 -4.10 -2.37
C SER A 105 12.32 -3.17 -3.46
N SER A 106 12.20 -3.56 -4.72
CA SER A 106 12.52 -2.68 -5.84
C SER A 106 11.54 -1.49 -5.87
N PRO A 107 12.01 -0.25 -5.93
CA PRO A 107 11.11 0.90 -6.05
C PRO A 107 10.38 0.94 -7.39
N SER A 108 11.05 0.66 -8.50
CA SER A 108 10.40 0.68 -9.82
C SER A 108 9.32 -0.39 -9.94
N GLY A 109 8.14 0.02 -10.38
CA GLY A 109 6.93 -0.82 -10.44
C GLY A 109 6.22 -1.00 -9.10
N SER A 110 6.64 -0.27 -8.04
CA SER A 110 6.10 -0.40 -6.69
C SER A 110 5.36 0.84 -6.18
N TYR A 111 5.49 1.98 -6.85
CA TYR A 111 4.98 3.25 -6.37
C TYR A 111 4.01 3.92 -7.34
N ALA A 112 2.97 4.52 -6.77
CA ALA A 112 1.82 5.06 -7.50
C ALA A 112 2.17 6.19 -8.47
N ARG A 113 3.06 7.12 -8.07
CA ARG A 113 3.42 8.27 -8.91
C ARG A 113 4.12 7.82 -10.20
N GLU A 114 5.01 6.82 -10.13
CA GLU A 114 5.61 6.20 -11.32
C GLU A 114 4.55 5.46 -12.15
N ALA A 115 3.63 4.75 -11.51
CA ALA A 115 2.56 4.03 -12.20
C ALA A 115 1.64 4.97 -12.99
N LEU A 116 1.26 6.12 -12.43
CA LEU A 116 0.49 7.14 -13.14
C LEU A 116 1.21 7.63 -14.40
N GLN A 117 2.52 7.88 -14.32
CA GLN A 117 3.33 8.27 -15.48
C GLN A 117 3.39 7.17 -16.54
N LYS A 118 3.59 5.91 -16.13
CA LYS A 118 3.54 4.74 -17.02
C LYS A 118 2.18 4.61 -17.72
N GLY A 119 1.10 4.79 -16.98
CA GLY A 119 -0.26 4.73 -17.52
C GLY A 119 -0.50 5.78 -18.60
N LEU A 120 0.01 7.00 -18.41
CA LEU A 120 -0.06 8.06 -19.42
C LEU A 120 0.78 7.73 -20.67
N ALA A 121 1.96 7.14 -20.50
CA ALA A 121 2.81 6.70 -21.60
C ALA A 121 2.14 5.60 -22.43
N LEU A 122 1.60 4.56 -21.76
CA LEU A 122 0.86 3.47 -22.41
C LEU A 122 -0.36 4.00 -23.19
N LYS A 123 -1.09 4.95 -22.60
CA LYS A 123 -2.22 5.59 -23.29
C LYS A 123 -1.80 6.29 -24.57
N LYS A 124 -0.65 7.00 -24.56
CA LYS A 124 -0.10 7.66 -25.75
C LYS A 124 0.28 6.66 -26.85
N GLU A 125 0.61 5.42 -26.48
CA GLU A 125 0.91 4.32 -27.40
C GLU A 125 -0.34 3.55 -27.85
N ASN A 126 -1.56 4.02 -27.55
CA ASN A 126 -2.83 3.34 -27.81
C ASN A 126 -2.98 1.97 -27.13
N ARG A 127 -2.34 1.77 -25.99
CA ARG A 127 -2.37 0.53 -25.19
C ARG A 127 -3.31 0.62 -23.98
N GLY A 128 -4.09 1.70 -23.88
CA GLY A 128 -4.90 2.01 -22.72
C GLY A 128 -4.11 2.61 -21.55
N ASN A 129 -4.78 2.80 -20.42
CA ASN A 129 -4.14 3.26 -19.19
C ASN A 129 -4.60 2.35 -18.03
N PRO A 130 -3.77 1.37 -17.61
CA PRO A 130 -4.13 0.44 -16.54
C PRO A 130 -3.92 1.03 -15.13
N TYR A 131 -3.49 2.29 -15.02
CA TYR A 131 -3.10 2.94 -13.78
C TYR A 131 -3.83 4.27 -13.55
N LYS A 132 -5.08 4.39 -14.04
CA LYS A 132 -5.95 5.54 -13.80
C LYS A 132 -6.81 5.33 -12.56
N PHE A 133 -6.23 4.89 -11.49
CA PHE A 133 -6.92 4.55 -10.23
C PHE A 133 -7.09 5.77 -9.31
N GLY A 134 -8.08 5.68 -8.43
CA GLY A 134 -8.22 6.51 -7.25
C GLY A 134 -7.39 6.00 -6.07
N PHE A 135 -7.41 6.75 -4.97
CA PHE A 135 -6.58 6.45 -3.79
C PHE A 135 -7.42 6.32 -2.54
N ILE A 136 -7.07 5.36 -1.70
CA ILE A 136 -7.50 5.30 -0.31
C ILE A 136 -6.29 5.19 0.60
N GLY A 137 -6.46 5.59 1.86
CA GLY A 137 -5.55 5.22 2.93
C GLY A 137 -6.20 4.21 3.86
N SER A 138 -5.40 3.51 4.65
CA SER A 138 -5.92 2.55 5.63
C SER A 138 -5.00 2.44 6.84
N SER A 139 -5.46 1.77 7.88
CA SER A 139 -4.68 1.51 9.09
C SER A 139 -3.94 0.17 9.02
N ASP A 140 -4.40 -0.77 8.21
CA ASP A 140 -3.99 -2.18 8.22
C ASP A 140 -4.13 -2.84 9.62
N VAL A 141 -5.06 -2.35 10.42
CA VAL A 141 -5.37 -2.89 11.73
C VAL A 141 -6.14 -4.21 11.56
N HIS A 142 -5.64 -5.26 12.20
CA HIS A 142 -6.22 -6.60 12.13
C HIS A 142 -7.19 -6.87 13.29
N ASN A 143 -7.86 -5.86 13.78
CA ASN A 143 -8.90 -5.93 14.78
C ASN A 143 -10.06 -4.97 14.44
N ALA A 144 -11.16 -5.04 15.17
CA ALA A 144 -12.36 -4.26 14.89
C ALA A 144 -12.35 -2.84 15.53
N ALA A 145 -11.24 -2.42 16.10
CA ALA A 145 -11.13 -1.14 16.81
C ALA A 145 -9.88 -0.35 16.35
N PRO A 146 -9.85 0.12 15.09
CA PRO A 146 -8.74 0.94 14.61
C PRO A 146 -8.72 2.29 15.32
N SER A 147 -7.52 2.78 15.63
CA SER A 147 -7.29 4.16 16.03
C SER A 147 -6.45 4.86 14.96
N PHE A 148 -6.81 6.08 14.62
CA PHE A 148 -6.10 6.95 13.67
C PHE A 148 -5.37 8.11 14.36
N GLU A 149 -5.49 8.22 15.68
CA GLU A 149 -4.77 9.20 16.47
C GLU A 149 -3.35 8.71 16.73
N GLU A 150 -2.34 9.52 16.42
CA GLU A 150 -0.93 9.14 16.51
C GLU A 150 -0.53 8.73 17.95
N ASN A 151 -1.02 9.47 18.94
CA ASN A 151 -0.75 9.21 20.34
C ASN A 151 -1.54 8.02 20.92
N ASN A 152 -2.51 7.51 20.20
CA ASN A 152 -3.40 6.42 20.64
C ASN A 152 -3.61 5.35 19.56
N ASN A 153 -2.70 5.23 18.62
CA ASN A 153 -2.78 4.20 17.59
C ASN A 153 -2.53 2.81 18.20
N THR A 154 -3.42 1.88 17.92
CA THR A 154 -3.36 0.52 18.48
C THR A 154 -2.41 -0.43 17.73
N GLY A 155 -1.77 0.01 16.62
CA GLY A 155 -0.96 -0.86 15.78
C GLY A 155 -1.75 -1.95 15.06
N ALA A 156 -1.11 -2.73 14.20
CA ALA A 156 -1.80 -3.75 13.39
C ALA A 156 -2.15 -5.02 14.16
N THR A 157 -1.39 -5.36 15.17
CA THR A 157 -1.54 -6.61 15.91
C THR A 157 -1.56 -6.36 17.42
N PRO A 158 -2.17 -7.25 18.22
CA PRO A 158 -2.17 -7.12 19.68
C PRO A 158 -0.77 -7.00 20.31
N LEU A 159 0.25 -7.59 19.69
CA LEU A 159 1.63 -7.50 20.17
C LEU A 159 2.21 -6.07 20.02
N GLN A 160 1.78 -5.33 19.03
CA GLN A 160 2.20 -3.93 18.81
C GLN A 160 1.40 -2.95 19.68
N ASN A 161 0.25 -3.38 20.21
CA ASN A 161 -0.63 -2.53 21.00
C ASN A 161 -0.14 -2.30 22.43
N ASN A 162 0.75 -3.14 22.94
CA ASN A 162 1.13 -3.12 24.36
C ASN A 162 2.13 -2.03 24.69
N ASN A 163 2.79 -1.40 23.71
CA ASN A 163 3.75 -0.34 23.97
C ASN A 163 3.83 0.60 22.76
N ILE A 164 3.43 1.83 22.95
CA ILE A 164 3.46 2.90 21.94
C ILE A 164 4.87 3.15 21.39
N ALA A 165 5.90 2.90 22.19
CA ALA A 165 7.30 3.03 21.79
C ALA A 165 7.69 2.07 20.66
N PHE A 166 6.99 0.95 20.46
CA PHE A 166 7.24 0.04 19.33
C PHE A 166 6.95 0.64 17.95
N ARG A 167 6.33 1.81 17.90
CA ARG A 167 6.12 2.54 16.65
C ARG A 167 7.36 3.26 16.14
N SER A 168 8.36 3.44 17.02
CA SER A 168 9.61 4.15 16.71
C SER A 168 9.45 5.62 16.30
N SER A 169 8.23 6.13 16.26
CA SER A 169 7.91 7.56 16.11
C SER A 169 7.72 8.26 17.46
N VAL A 170 7.69 7.49 18.54
CA VAL A 170 7.56 7.98 19.92
C VAL A 170 8.85 7.72 20.68
N PRO A 171 9.44 8.73 21.31
CA PRO A 171 10.66 8.56 22.09
C PRO A 171 10.44 7.60 23.27
N ILE A 172 11.48 6.84 23.58
CA ILE A 172 11.55 6.01 24.77
C ILE A 172 12.38 6.71 25.87
N ASP A 173 12.14 6.31 27.10
CA ASP A 173 12.92 6.79 28.23
C ASP A 173 14.42 6.44 28.07
N THR A 174 15.29 7.38 28.44
CA THR A 174 16.75 7.23 28.31
C THR A 174 17.29 6.05 29.11
N GLU A 175 16.73 5.80 30.30
CA GLU A 175 17.16 4.67 31.13
C GLU A 175 16.73 3.33 30.51
N VAL A 176 15.56 3.29 29.88
CA VAL A 176 15.10 2.12 29.11
C VAL A 176 16.01 1.91 27.90
N ALA A 177 16.36 2.98 27.17
CA ALA A 177 17.23 2.89 26.00
C ALA A 177 18.60 2.31 26.32
N ARG A 178 19.19 2.68 27.46
CA ARG A 178 20.51 2.20 27.93
C ARG A 178 20.53 0.71 28.29
N GLN A 179 19.37 0.11 28.52
CA GLN A 179 19.23 -1.32 28.84
C GLN A 179 19.02 -2.20 27.60
N LEU A 180 18.84 -1.58 26.45
CA LEU A 180 18.61 -2.28 25.19
C LEU A 180 19.89 -2.38 24.36
N ASP A 181 19.97 -3.39 23.49
CA ASP A 181 21.06 -3.53 22.54
C ASP A 181 21.14 -2.32 21.60
N GLU A 182 22.34 -1.88 21.26
CA GLU A 182 22.59 -0.72 20.39
C GLU A 182 21.85 -0.82 19.02
N ASP A 183 21.70 -2.03 18.49
CA ASP A 183 20.99 -2.27 17.25
C ASP A 183 19.47 -2.09 17.36
N THR A 184 18.93 -2.05 18.58
CA THR A 184 17.48 -1.93 18.82
C THR A 184 17.03 -0.52 19.10
N VAL A 185 17.97 0.42 19.27
CA VAL A 185 17.68 1.84 19.52
C VAL A 185 18.47 2.74 18.58
N PHE A 186 17.97 3.93 18.33
CA PHE A 186 18.71 4.99 17.65
C PHE A 186 18.44 6.32 18.34
N LEU A 187 19.42 7.23 18.25
CA LEU A 187 19.35 8.58 18.79
C LEU A 187 19.06 9.57 17.66
N GLU A 188 18.03 10.38 17.82
CA GLU A 188 17.67 11.48 16.93
C GLU A 188 17.19 12.67 17.76
N ASP A 189 17.70 13.86 17.50
CA ASP A 189 17.39 15.10 18.23
C ASP A 189 17.43 14.93 19.76
N GLU A 190 18.49 14.32 20.27
CA GLU A 190 18.73 14.06 21.70
C GLU A 190 17.70 13.12 22.36
N ARG A 191 16.89 12.43 21.58
CA ARG A 191 15.88 11.46 22.03
C ARG A 191 16.15 10.08 21.51
N TYR A 192 15.92 9.07 22.34
CA TYR A 192 16.04 7.67 21.94
C TYR A 192 14.72 7.13 21.39
N PHE A 193 14.83 6.35 20.32
CA PHE A 193 13.71 5.66 19.69
C PHE A 193 14.05 4.19 19.49
N LEU A 194 13.04 3.32 19.45
CA LEU A 194 13.24 1.93 19.07
C LEU A 194 13.56 1.81 17.57
N SER A 195 14.07 0.67 17.19
CA SER A 195 14.80 0.44 15.94
C SER A 195 14.19 1.08 14.69
N LYS A 196 15.05 1.54 13.78
CA LYS A 196 14.70 2.15 12.48
C LYS A 196 13.66 1.39 11.66
N ARG A 197 13.53 0.08 11.86
CA ARG A 197 12.53 -0.71 11.15
C ARG A 197 11.11 -0.31 11.55
N ASN A 198 10.87 -0.10 12.82
CA ASN A 198 9.57 0.33 13.32
C ASN A 198 9.33 1.81 13.02
N ALA A 199 10.37 2.64 12.96
CA ALA A 199 10.27 4.05 12.55
C ALA A 199 9.78 4.22 11.09
N GLN A 200 9.85 3.18 10.29
CA GLN A 200 9.32 3.18 8.92
C GLN A 200 7.82 2.88 8.86
N MET A 201 7.22 2.48 9.96
CA MET A 201 5.78 2.23 10.05
C MET A 201 5.08 3.51 10.47
N SER A 202 4.19 4.01 9.62
CA SER A 202 3.35 5.16 9.95
C SER A 202 2.21 4.77 10.89
N SER A 203 1.51 5.75 11.45
CA SER A 203 0.38 5.51 12.35
C SER A 203 -0.79 4.87 11.61
N SER A 204 -1.25 5.47 10.58
CA SER A 204 -2.30 4.98 9.68
C SER A 204 -2.65 6.04 8.65
N ALA A 205 -3.55 5.68 7.73
CA ALA A 205 -4.17 6.62 6.82
C ALA A 205 -5.69 6.41 6.83
N LEU A 206 -6.42 7.34 6.20
CA LEU A 206 -7.88 7.32 6.14
C LEU A 206 -8.35 7.12 4.70
N ALA A 207 -9.51 6.49 4.55
CA ALA A 207 -10.26 6.47 3.31
C ALA A 207 -11.43 7.44 3.41
N ALA A 208 -11.68 8.21 2.35
CA ALA A 208 -12.86 9.05 2.19
C ALA A 208 -13.46 8.79 0.81
N VAL A 209 -14.79 8.71 0.75
CA VAL A 209 -15.54 8.43 -0.47
C VAL A 209 -16.59 9.51 -0.67
N TRP A 210 -16.60 10.12 -1.85
CA TRP A 210 -17.69 10.98 -2.28
C TRP A 210 -18.86 10.11 -2.73
N ALA A 211 -19.99 10.20 -2.03
CA ALA A 211 -21.18 9.43 -2.32
C ALA A 211 -22.41 10.33 -2.25
N GLU A 212 -23.44 10.04 -3.05
CA GLU A 212 -24.69 10.80 -3.05
C GLU A 212 -25.47 10.64 -1.75
N ALA A 213 -25.31 9.49 -1.08
CA ALA A 213 -25.91 9.22 0.22
C ALA A 213 -25.03 8.27 1.03
N ASN A 214 -25.12 8.33 2.36
CA ASN A 214 -24.44 7.40 3.26
C ASN A 214 -25.17 6.06 3.33
N THR A 215 -25.16 5.34 2.22
CA THR A 215 -25.67 3.96 2.10
C THR A 215 -24.60 3.06 1.52
N ARG A 216 -24.70 1.76 1.75
CA ARG A 216 -23.77 0.77 1.23
C ARG A 216 -23.64 0.87 -0.30
N GLU A 217 -24.75 1.00 -0.99
CA GLU A 217 -24.83 1.06 -2.44
C GLU A 217 -24.12 2.30 -2.99
N HIS A 218 -24.43 3.48 -2.45
CA HIS A 218 -23.82 4.74 -2.90
C HIS A 218 -22.32 4.82 -2.56
N ILE A 219 -21.91 4.28 -1.42
CA ILE A 219 -20.48 4.20 -1.06
C ILE A 219 -19.76 3.27 -2.03
N PHE A 220 -20.34 2.10 -2.34
CA PHE A 220 -19.74 1.15 -3.29
C PHE A 220 -19.62 1.75 -4.70
N GLU A 221 -20.69 2.43 -5.18
CA GLU A 221 -20.65 3.11 -6.47
C GLU A 221 -19.61 4.27 -6.49
N GLY A 222 -19.44 4.98 -5.38
CA GLY A 222 -18.44 6.04 -5.25
C GLY A 222 -16.98 5.51 -5.24
N MET A 223 -16.78 4.21 -5.00
CA MET A 223 -15.48 3.55 -5.01
C MET A 223 -15.14 2.94 -6.39
N LYS A 224 -16.08 2.83 -7.30
CA LYS A 224 -15.90 2.32 -8.67
C LYS A 224 -15.44 3.41 -9.62
#